data_bbf12b6bfb9e78031924607dd86090fb
#
_entry.id   bbf12b6bfb9e78031924607dd86090fb
#
_cell.length_a   1.000
_cell.length_b   1.000
_cell.length_c   1.000
_cell.angle_alpha   90.00
_cell.angle_beta   90.00
_cell.angle_gamma   90.00
#
_symmetry.space_group_name_H-M   'P 1'
#
loop_
_entity.id
_entity.type
_entity.pdbx_description
1 polymer ?
#
loop_
_entity_poly.entity_id
_entity_poly.type
_entity_poly.pdbx_seq_one_letter_code
_entity_poly.pdbx_strand_id
1 'polypeptide(L)'
;MYRAFLDTNVLVYASDRDEPEKRRLARALLRATAADGNGVISTQVVQEFFVTATRKLAIDPLRAKAIVATLHRLELLEGTLEDINQAIDGVILWQVSFWDALILSAAGRARCSVVYSEDLNAGQRYGGVEVKNPFAEATA
;
A
#
# COMPACT_ATOMS: atom_id res chain seq x y z
N MET A 1 -7.74 1.78 -18.29
CA MET A 1 -7.79 2.00 -16.82
C MET A 1 -6.41 1.71 -16.22
N TYR A 2 -5.87 2.63 -15.46
CA TYR A 2 -4.57 2.43 -14.81
C TYR A 2 -4.70 1.49 -13.60
N ARG A 3 -3.59 0.80 -13.31
CA ARG A 3 -3.50 -0.07 -12.13
C ARG A 3 -2.87 0.72 -10.99
N ALA A 4 -3.40 0.55 -9.80
CA ALA A 4 -2.98 1.30 -8.62
C ALA A 4 -2.51 0.35 -7.51
N PHE A 5 -1.31 0.58 -7.00
CA PHE A 5 -0.79 -0.15 -5.86
C PHE A 5 -1.13 0.61 -4.57
N LEU A 6 -1.60 -0.11 -3.56
CA LEU A 6 -1.98 0.47 -2.28
C LEU A 6 -0.94 0.10 -1.23
N ASP A 7 -0.25 1.11 -0.69
CA ASP A 7 0.74 0.88 0.36
C ASP A 7 0.05 0.56 1.69
N THR A 8 0.80 0.04 2.62
CA THR A 8 0.33 -0.44 3.92
C THR A 8 -0.47 0.61 4.69
N ASN A 9 -0.04 1.88 4.67
CA ASN A 9 -0.73 2.94 5.42
C ASN A 9 -2.18 3.12 4.99
N VAL A 10 -2.51 2.86 3.72
CA VAL A 10 -3.90 2.94 3.25
C VAL A 10 -4.76 1.90 3.98
N LEU A 11 -4.27 0.66 4.10
CA LEU A 11 -5.00 -0.39 4.80
C LEU A 11 -5.11 -0.10 6.30
N VAL A 12 -4.04 0.42 6.90
CA VAL A 12 -4.01 0.73 8.33
C VAL A 12 -5.02 1.84 8.65
N TYR A 13 -5.01 2.95 7.88
CA TYR A 13 -5.95 4.05 8.13
C TYR A 13 -7.41 3.63 7.95
N ALA A 14 -7.68 2.67 7.08
CA ALA A 14 -9.04 2.16 6.89
C ALA A 14 -9.63 1.55 8.17
N SER A 15 -8.78 1.22 9.15
CA SER A 15 -9.19 0.65 10.44
C SER A 15 -8.86 1.56 11.63
N ASP A 16 -8.33 2.76 11.39
CA ASP A 16 -7.86 3.66 12.45
C ASP A 16 -8.97 4.62 12.89
N ARG A 17 -9.56 4.34 14.07
CA ARG A 17 -10.64 5.16 14.62
C ARG A 17 -10.17 6.53 15.10
N ASP A 18 -8.89 6.69 15.38
CA ASP A 18 -8.33 7.95 15.86
C ASP A 18 -8.09 8.95 14.73
N GLU A 19 -8.21 8.50 13.47
CA GLU A 19 -8.03 9.31 12.28
C GLU A 19 -9.28 9.22 11.38
N PRO A 20 -10.41 9.80 11.80
CA PRO A 20 -11.68 9.59 11.10
C PRO A 20 -11.67 10.05 9.63
N GLU A 21 -10.99 11.16 9.32
CA GLU A 21 -10.96 11.68 7.95
C GLU A 21 -10.07 10.79 7.06
N LYS A 22 -8.90 10.40 7.54
CA LYS A 22 -8.02 9.47 6.81
C LYS A 22 -8.68 8.10 6.65
N ARG A 23 -9.41 7.65 7.68
CA ARG A 23 -10.17 6.41 7.59
C ARG A 23 -11.22 6.46 6.48
N ARG A 24 -11.94 7.58 6.37
CA ARG A 24 -12.95 7.78 5.33
C ARG A 24 -12.30 7.75 3.94
N LEU A 25 -11.20 8.46 3.77
CA LEU A 25 -10.47 8.52 2.48
C LEU A 25 -9.90 7.16 2.10
N ALA A 26 -9.30 6.44 3.06
CA ALA A 26 -8.73 5.12 2.83
C ALA A 26 -9.82 4.12 2.39
N ARG A 27 -10.95 4.12 3.09
CA ARG A 27 -12.08 3.24 2.75
C ARG A 27 -12.68 3.54 1.39
N ALA A 28 -12.79 4.83 1.04
CA ALA A 28 -13.27 5.22 -0.28
C ALA A 28 -12.33 4.73 -1.38
N LEU A 29 -11.02 4.86 -1.18
CA LEU A 29 -10.03 4.39 -2.14
C LEU A 29 -10.05 2.86 -2.30
N LEU A 30 -10.14 2.13 -1.19
CA LEU A 30 -10.23 0.67 -1.23
C LEU A 30 -11.48 0.21 -1.98
N ARG A 31 -12.63 0.83 -1.72
CA ARG A 31 -13.88 0.50 -2.41
C ARG A 31 -13.80 0.79 -3.90
N ALA A 32 -13.26 1.95 -4.26
CA ALA A 32 -13.14 2.35 -5.65
C ALA A 32 -12.23 1.40 -6.44
N THR A 33 -11.05 1.09 -5.90
CA THR A 33 -10.10 0.21 -6.58
C THR A 33 -10.58 -1.23 -6.64
N ALA A 34 -11.30 -1.70 -5.63
CA ALA A 34 -11.92 -3.02 -5.64
C ALA A 34 -13.04 -3.10 -6.69
N ALA A 35 -13.91 -2.07 -6.77
CA ALA A 35 -15.01 -2.03 -7.73
C ALA A 35 -14.49 -1.95 -9.17
N ASP A 36 -13.43 -1.16 -9.40
CA ASP A 36 -12.84 -0.99 -10.72
C ASP A 36 -11.93 -2.16 -11.13
N GLY A 37 -11.59 -3.03 -10.19
CA GLY A 37 -10.72 -4.18 -10.44
C GLY A 37 -9.27 -3.81 -10.74
N ASN A 38 -8.81 -2.61 -10.33
CA ASN A 38 -7.47 -2.13 -10.64
C ASN A 38 -6.56 -1.96 -9.41
N GLY A 39 -7.03 -2.34 -8.23
CA GLY A 39 -6.26 -2.26 -7.00
C GLY A 39 -5.34 -3.45 -6.82
N VAL A 40 -4.10 -3.18 -6.46
CA VAL A 40 -3.05 -4.20 -6.25
C VAL A 40 -2.42 -4.00 -4.89
N ILE A 41 -2.20 -5.08 -4.16
CA ILE A 41 -1.40 -5.12 -2.94
C ILE A 41 -0.40 -6.26 -3.03
N SER A 42 0.58 -6.28 -2.13
CA SER A 42 1.55 -7.37 -2.07
C SER A 42 1.46 -8.11 -0.74
N THR A 43 2.10 -9.27 -0.67
CA THR A 43 2.21 -10.03 0.59
C THR A 43 2.89 -9.20 1.68
N GLN A 44 3.88 -8.36 1.31
CA GLN A 44 4.52 -7.44 2.26
C GLN A 44 3.49 -6.50 2.90
N VAL A 45 2.60 -5.91 2.10
CA VAL A 45 1.57 -4.99 2.58
C VAL A 45 0.65 -5.69 3.57
N VAL A 46 0.23 -6.91 3.29
CA VAL A 46 -0.63 -7.69 4.20
C VAL A 46 0.09 -7.99 5.51
N GLN A 47 1.37 -8.40 5.44
CA GLN A 47 2.18 -8.68 6.62
C GLN A 47 2.35 -7.44 7.49
N GLU A 48 2.71 -6.32 6.89
CA GLU A 48 2.89 -5.05 7.61
C GLU A 48 1.56 -4.56 8.21
N PHE A 49 0.46 -4.72 7.47
CA PHE A 49 -0.86 -4.39 7.99
C PHE A 49 -1.16 -5.15 9.28
N PHE A 50 -0.97 -6.47 9.28
CA PHE A 50 -1.27 -7.28 10.45
C PHE A 50 -0.46 -6.83 11.67
N VAL A 51 0.83 -6.63 11.49
CA VAL A 51 1.71 -6.21 12.58
C VAL A 51 1.31 -4.84 13.13
N THR A 52 1.06 -3.87 12.24
CA THR A 52 0.69 -2.50 12.65
C THR A 52 -0.70 -2.47 13.29
N ALA A 53 -1.67 -3.17 12.70
CA ALA A 53 -3.04 -3.20 13.21
C ALA A 53 -3.09 -3.77 14.62
N THR A 54 -2.36 -4.84 14.89
CA THR A 54 -2.38 -5.49 16.20
C THR A 54 -1.54 -4.74 17.23
N ARG A 55 -0.39 -4.21 16.85
CA ARG A 55 0.53 -3.53 17.78
C ARG A 55 0.18 -2.08 18.01
N LYS A 56 -0.09 -1.33 16.95
CA LYS A 56 -0.32 0.12 17.05
C LYS A 56 -1.77 0.46 17.30
N LEU A 57 -2.69 -0.20 16.60
CA LEU A 57 -4.13 0.07 16.73
C LEU A 57 -4.79 -0.81 17.78
N ALA A 58 -4.07 -1.74 18.37
CA ALA A 58 -4.57 -2.67 19.38
C ALA A 58 -5.79 -3.48 18.89
N ILE A 59 -5.84 -3.77 17.60
CA ILE A 59 -6.90 -4.61 17.03
C ILE A 59 -6.63 -6.07 17.41
N ASP A 60 -7.67 -6.76 17.89
CA ASP A 60 -7.56 -8.17 18.22
C ASP A 60 -7.08 -8.97 16.99
N PRO A 61 -6.10 -9.89 17.13
CA PRO A 61 -5.58 -10.66 16.00
C PRO A 61 -6.66 -11.40 15.19
N LEU A 62 -7.70 -11.89 15.83
CA LEU A 62 -8.78 -12.57 15.14
C LEU A 62 -9.57 -11.60 14.26
N ARG A 63 -9.79 -10.39 14.75
CA ARG A 63 -10.44 -9.34 13.96
C ARG A 63 -9.54 -8.89 12.80
N ALA A 64 -8.25 -8.73 13.04
CA ALA A 64 -7.29 -8.39 11.97
C ALA A 64 -7.29 -9.47 10.88
N LYS A 65 -7.37 -10.75 11.28
CA LYS A 65 -7.50 -11.85 10.32
C LYS A 65 -8.76 -11.74 9.47
N ALA A 66 -9.87 -11.35 10.08
CA ALA A 66 -11.14 -11.15 9.35
C ALA A 66 -11.02 -10.00 8.34
N ILE A 67 -10.31 -8.92 8.69
CA ILE A 67 -10.05 -7.82 7.76
C ILE A 67 -9.19 -8.29 6.59
N VAL A 68 -8.13 -9.05 6.86
CA VAL A 68 -7.27 -9.62 5.81
C VAL A 68 -8.10 -10.45 4.83
N ALA A 69 -9.08 -11.21 5.34
CA ALA A 69 -9.94 -12.02 4.47
C ALA A 69 -10.76 -11.18 3.48
N THR A 70 -11.02 -9.91 3.79
CA THR A 70 -11.76 -9.03 2.85
C THR A 70 -10.89 -8.51 1.71
N LEU A 71 -9.57 -8.66 1.79
CA LEU A 71 -8.64 -8.12 0.79
C LEU A 71 -8.63 -8.93 -0.53
N HIS A 72 -9.38 -10.03 -0.59
CA HIS A 72 -9.49 -10.85 -1.81
C HIS A 72 -10.05 -10.10 -3.02
N ARG A 73 -10.66 -8.94 -2.79
CA ARG A 73 -11.18 -8.08 -3.87
C ARG A 73 -10.08 -7.32 -4.59
N LEU A 74 -8.90 -7.28 -4.01
CA LEU A 74 -7.71 -6.68 -4.61
C LEU A 74 -6.83 -7.78 -5.18
N GLU A 75 -6.04 -7.44 -6.20
CA GLU A 75 -5.06 -8.39 -6.71
C GLU A 75 -3.90 -8.49 -5.72
N LEU A 76 -3.56 -9.70 -5.30
CA LEU A 76 -2.44 -9.95 -4.39
C LEU A 76 -1.23 -10.39 -5.19
N LEU A 77 -0.14 -9.63 -5.07
CA LEU A 77 1.14 -9.95 -5.68
C LEU A 77 2.04 -10.62 -4.66
N GLU A 78 2.42 -11.86 -4.93
CA GLU A 78 3.36 -12.57 -4.05
C GLU A 78 4.79 -12.08 -4.30
N GLY A 79 5.53 -11.85 -3.20
CA GLY A 79 6.91 -11.42 -3.27
C GLY A 79 7.84 -12.51 -3.80
N THR A 80 8.80 -12.12 -4.63
CA THR A 80 9.78 -13.03 -5.23
C THR A 80 11.20 -12.57 -4.94
N LEU A 81 12.18 -13.47 -5.15
CA LEU A 81 13.60 -13.11 -5.03
C LEU A 81 13.97 -12.02 -6.03
N GLU A 82 13.37 -12.03 -7.21
CA GLU A 82 13.63 -10.98 -8.21
C GLU A 82 13.16 -9.61 -7.71
N ASP A 83 12.02 -9.53 -7.02
CA ASP A 83 11.56 -8.29 -6.40
C ASP A 83 12.59 -7.77 -5.39
N ILE A 84 13.18 -8.68 -4.62
CA ILE A 84 14.20 -8.32 -3.62
C ILE A 84 15.45 -7.76 -4.33
N ASN A 85 15.90 -8.41 -5.40
CA ASN A 85 17.06 -7.94 -6.15
C ASN A 85 16.81 -6.56 -6.78
N GLN A 86 15.62 -6.36 -7.34
CA GLN A 86 15.24 -5.05 -7.91
C GLN A 86 15.15 -4.00 -6.81
N ALA A 87 14.66 -4.36 -5.63
CA ALA A 87 14.59 -3.44 -4.50
C ALA A 87 15.98 -3.01 -4.04
N ILE A 88 16.95 -3.92 -4.04
CA ILE A 88 18.35 -3.59 -3.72
C ILE A 88 18.89 -2.57 -4.72
N ASP A 89 18.66 -2.77 -6.01
CA ASP A 89 19.03 -1.80 -7.04
C ASP A 89 18.32 -0.46 -6.81
N GLY A 90 17.06 -0.50 -6.40
CA GLY A 90 16.27 0.69 -6.11
C GLY A 90 16.81 1.48 -4.91
N VAL A 91 17.30 0.81 -3.88
CA VAL A 91 17.95 1.49 -2.74
C VAL A 91 19.12 2.34 -3.23
N ILE A 92 19.93 1.79 -4.13
CA ILE A 92 21.09 2.48 -4.70
C ILE A 92 20.65 3.62 -5.62
N LEU A 93 19.72 3.34 -6.51
CA LEU A 93 19.31 4.28 -7.57
C LEU A 93 18.40 5.39 -7.05
N TRP A 94 17.44 5.05 -6.20
CA TRP A 94 16.39 5.98 -5.73
C TRP A 94 16.68 6.57 -4.35
N GLN A 95 17.65 6.02 -3.63
CA GLN A 95 18.03 6.47 -2.28
C GLN A 95 16.83 6.46 -1.32
N VAL A 96 16.03 5.42 -1.39
CA VAL A 96 14.92 5.14 -0.46
C VAL A 96 15.27 3.94 0.40
N SER A 97 14.47 3.68 1.45
CA SER A 97 14.66 2.50 2.29
C SER A 97 14.45 1.23 1.46
N PHE A 98 15.02 0.12 1.91
CA PHE A 98 14.80 -1.19 1.27
C PHE A 98 13.31 -1.53 1.20
N TRP A 99 12.58 -1.29 2.29
CA TRP A 99 11.14 -1.62 2.36
C TRP A 99 10.32 -0.79 1.38
N ASP A 100 10.65 0.50 1.23
CA ASP A 100 10.02 1.38 0.23
C ASP A 100 10.39 0.96 -1.18
N ALA A 101 11.64 0.61 -1.42
CA ALA A 101 12.10 0.10 -2.72
C ALA A 101 11.37 -1.20 -3.09
N LEU A 102 11.10 -2.06 -2.10
CA LEU A 102 10.38 -3.30 -2.32
C LEU A 102 8.92 -3.06 -2.74
N ILE A 103 8.26 -2.08 -2.12
CA ILE A 103 6.91 -1.63 -2.52
C ILE A 103 6.93 -1.12 -3.97
N LEU A 104 7.89 -0.25 -4.30
CA LEU A 104 7.99 0.33 -5.64
C LEU A 104 8.31 -0.73 -6.70
N SER A 105 9.16 -1.69 -6.38
CA SER A 105 9.49 -2.80 -7.28
C SER A 105 8.28 -3.70 -7.54
N ALA A 106 7.51 -4.01 -6.49
CA ALA A 106 6.29 -4.79 -6.63
C ALA A 106 5.27 -4.07 -7.50
N ALA A 107 5.09 -2.77 -7.30
CA ALA A 107 4.18 -1.95 -8.09
C ALA A 107 4.58 -1.95 -9.57
N GLY A 108 5.88 -1.83 -9.86
CA GLY A 108 6.41 -1.87 -11.22
C GLY A 108 6.17 -3.21 -11.89
N ARG A 109 6.42 -4.31 -11.17
CA ARG A 109 6.19 -5.66 -11.70
C ARG A 109 4.71 -5.92 -11.99
N ALA A 110 3.82 -5.40 -11.18
CA ALA A 110 2.38 -5.48 -11.39
C ALA A 110 1.87 -4.49 -12.44
N ARG A 111 2.76 -3.72 -13.06
CA ARG A 111 2.42 -2.72 -14.08
C ARG A 111 1.49 -1.63 -13.55
N CYS A 112 1.66 -1.25 -12.30
CA CYS A 112 0.92 -0.14 -11.72
C CYS A 112 1.55 1.17 -12.20
N SER A 113 0.72 2.16 -12.53
CA SER A 113 1.19 3.50 -12.87
C SER A 113 1.25 4.41 -11.65
N VAL A 114 0.59 4.01 -10.56
CA VAL A 114 0.46 4.80 -9.34
C VAL A 114 0.68 3.91 -8.11
N VAL A 115 1.36 4.46 -7.09
CA VAL A 115 1.37 3.93 -5.72
C VAL A 115 0.69 4.97 -4.83
N TYR A 116 -0.35 4.58 -4.14
CA TYR A 116 -0.98 5.43 -3.13
C TYR A 116 -0.28 5.20 -1.79
N SER A 117 0.38 6.23 -1.28
CA SER A 117 1.14 6.15 -0.04
C SER A 117 1.26 7.53 0.62
N GLU A 118 1.19 7.57 1.95
CA GLU A 118 1.48 8.76 2.74
C GLU A 118 2.99 8.90 2.99
N ASP A 119 3.71 7.78 3.02
CA ASP A 119 5.10 7.73 3.49
C ASP A 119 6.14 8.03 2.41
N LEU A 120 5.80 7.81 1.15
CA LEU A 120 6.69 8.09 0.03
C LEU A 120 6.50 9.54 -0.44
N ASN A 121 7.48 10.06 -1.20
CA ASN A 121 7.44 11.43 -1.70
C ASN A 121 6.37 11.61 -2.77
N ALA A 122 5.26 12.26 -2.42
CA ALA A 122 4.15 12.51 -3.33
C ALA A 122 4.60 13.31 -4.55
N GLY A 123 4.13 12.89 -5.72
CA GLY A 123 4.47 13.52 -7.00
C GLY A 123 5.74 13.00 -7.64
N GLN A 124 6.57 12.27 -6.91
CA GLN A 124 7.80 11.72 -7.46
C GLN A 124 7.52 10.44 -8.26
N ARG A 125 8.32 10.24 -9.32
CA ARG A 125 8.25 9.04 -10.13
C ARG A 125 9.46 8.14 -9.89
N TYR A 126 9.19 6.84 -9.81
CA TYR A 126 10.21 5.82 -9.62
C TYR A 126 9.99 4.73 -10.68
N GLY A 127 10.84 4.71 -11.71
CA GLY A 127 10.73 3.67 -12.73
C GLY A 127 9.37 3.61 -13.42
N GLY A 128 8.74 4.73 -13.71
CA GLY A 128 7.42 4.78 -14.35
C GLY A 128 6.24 4.73 -13.41
N VAL A 129 6.49 4.59 -12.09
CA VAL A 129 5.44 4.58 -11.08
C VAL A 129 5.41 5.94 -10.40
N GLU A 130 4.25 6.57 -10.36
CA GLU A 130 4.07 7.86 -9.68
C GLU A 130 3.49 7.63 -8.28
N VAL A 131 4.03 8.34 -7.28
CA VAL A 131 3.50 8.31 -5.92
C VAL A 131 2.43 9.38 -5.77
N LYS A 132 1.28 9.00 -5.20
CA LYS A 132 0.21 9.94 -4.83
C LYS A 132 -0.15 9.73 -3.37
N ASN A 133 -0.29 10.84 -2.64
CA ASN A 133 -0.76 10.79 -1.25
C ASN A 133 -2.28 10.94 -1.23
N PRO A 134 -3.03 9.87 -0.89
CA PRO A 134 -4.49 9.96 -0.87
C PRO A 134 -5.03 10.75 0.33
N PHE A 135 -4.16 11.11 1.28
CA PHE A 135 -4.52 11.80 2.51
C PHE A 135 -4.09 13.28 2.53
N ALA A 136 -3.65 13.82 1.41
CA ALA A 136 -3.14 15.18 1.35
C ALA A 136 -4.16 16.21 1.87
N GLU A 137 -5.45 16.03 1.55
CA GLU A 137 -6.52 16.92 2.01
C GLU A 137 -6.76 16.85 3.51
N ALA A 138 -6.57 15.66 4.11
CA ALA A 138 -6.77 15.46 5.55
C ALA A 138 -5.62 16.00 6.39
N THR A 139 -4.43 16.20 5.77
CA THR A 139 -3.24 16.71 6.44
C THR A 139 -3.03 18.21 6.21
N ALA A 140 -3.84 18.81 5.36
CA ALA A 140 -3.72 20.24 5.02
C ALA A 140 -4.13 21.20 6.13
#